data_d06ffcd06484b11ba001518c58fb7362
#
_entry.id   d06ffcd06484b11ba001518c58fb7362
#
_cell.length_a   1.000
_cell.length_b   1.000
_cell.length_c   1.000
_cell.angle_alpha   90.00
_cell.angle_beta   90.00
_cell.angle_gamma   90.00
#
_symmetry.space_group_name_H-M   'P 1'
#
loop_
_entity.id
_entity.type
_entity.pdbx_description
1 polymer ?
#
loop_
_entity_poly.entity_id
_entity_poly.type
_entity_poly.pdbx_seq_one_letter_code
_entity_poly.pdbx_strand_id
1 'polypeptide(L)'
;MGELRSVRNQCPLCSHVFLAPHVGTYVTVGRETDLCPKFPGRQSDGSRRIRDSITMCPVCSFAASEDFSDLDLTFDERYDIEERLQEDGLLKVFRASPPLWLAFHAAEVCGQERSLRFRELGDLCLRASWVCRKEREHPFESTFQLRALRYFIRALREEGLYGRELSVTTYLVGELNRRLGNHREALNWYVNAERTLGDEAGRDAGLAWLDRLISEQSKLAREQAA
;
A
#
# COMPACT_ATOMS: atom_id res chain seq x y z
N MET A 1 -4.93 14.24 -21.13
CA MET A 1 -5.91 13.89 -20.07
C MET A 1 -6.51 12.56 -20.49
N GLY A 2 -6.14 11.45 -19.83
CA GLY A 2 -6.79 10.16 -20.06
C GLY A 2 -8.22 10.23 -19.55
N GLU A 3 -9.19 9.86 -20.38
CA GLU A 3 -10.58 9.75 -19.94
C GLU A 3 -10.68 8.71 -18.84
N LEU A 4 -11.24 9.09 -17.70
CA LEU A 4 -11.66 8.15 -16.65
C LEU A 4 -12.80 7.31 -17.25
N ARG A 5 -12.47 6.11 -17.71
CA ARG A 5 -13.49 5.14 -18.12
C ARG A 5 -14.04 4.51 -16.86
N SER A 6 -15.36 4.51 -16.71
CA SER A 6 -16.03 3.76 -15.66
C SER A 6 -16.33 2.34 -16.16
N VAL A 7 -16.01 1.34 -15.35
CA VAL A 7 -16.30 -0.07 -15.63
C VAL A 7 -17.43 -0.53 -14.72
N ARG A 8 -18.33 -1.32 -15.28
CA ARG A 8 -19.41 -1.97 -14.53
C ARG A 8 -18.84 -3.13 -13.73
N ASN A 9 -19.00 -3.08 -12.43
CA ASN A 9 -18.58 -4.11 -11.49
C ASN A 9 -19.80 -4.74 -10.81
N GLN A 10 -19.70 -6.03 -10.48
CA GLN A 10 -20.62 -6.72 -9.59
C GLN A 10 -19.84 -7.13 -8.33
N CYS A 11 -20.33 -6.74 -7.17
CA CYS A 11 -19.65 -7.07 -5.91
C CYS A 11 -19.69 -8.58 -5.64
N PRO A 12 -18.55 -9.24 -5.40
CA PRO A 12 -18.51 -10.67 -5.13
C PRO A 12 -19.11 -11.03 -3.77
N LEU A 13 -19.24 -10.06 -2.83
CA LEU A 13 -19.83 -10.29 -1.52
C LEU A 13 -21.35 -10.12 -1.53
N CYS A 14 -21.88 -8.96 -1.98
CA CYS A 14 -23.31 -8.63 -1.88
C CYS A 14 -24.05 -8.60 -3.22
N SER A 15 -23.39 -8.93 -4.33
CA SER A 15 -23.94 -8.96 -5.69
C SER A 15 -24.42 -7.58 -6.23
N HIS A 16 -24.20 -6.49 -5.48
CA HIS A 16 -24.56 -5.14 -5.94
C HIS A 16 -23.77 -4.76 -7.20
N VAL A 17 -24.49 -4.19 -8.18
CA VAL A 17 -23.89 -3.74 -9.44
C VAL A 17 -23.69 -2.24 -9.41
N PHE A 18 -22.47 -1.78 -9.71
CA PHE A 18 -22.11 -0.36 -9.66
C PHE A 18 -21.06 -0.01 -10.72
N LEU A 19 -20.83 1.28 -10.91
CA LEU A 19 -19.76 1.80 -11.76
C LEU A 19 -18.57 2.20 -10.88
N ALA A 20 -17.37 1.70 -11.20
CA ALA A 20 -16.12 2.12 -10.58
C ALA A 20 -15.19 2.73 -11.63
N PRO A 21 -14.30 3.67 -11.24
CA PRO A 21 -13.27 4.18 -12.12
C PRO A 21 -12.37 3.03 -12.57
N HIS A 22 -12.10 2.96 -13.87
CA HIS A 22 -11.09 2.04 -14.39
C HIS A 22 -9.71 2.68 -14.29
N VAL A 23 -8.79 1.96 -13.66
CA VAL A 23 -7.41 2.41 -13.53
C VAL A 23 -6.70 2.24 -14.87
N GLY A 24 -6.59 3.33 -15.61
CA GLY A 24 -5.71 3.37 -16.77
C GLY A 24 -4.24 3.46 -16.36
N THR A 25 -3.34 3.29 -17.33
CA THR A 25 -1.90 3.49 -17.11
C THR A 25 -1.62 4.97 -16.84
N TYR A 26 -1.17 5.30 -15.65
CA TYR A 26 -0.77 6.66 -15.31
C TYR A 26 0.71 6.90 -15.61
N VAL A 27 0.98 8.03 -16.25
CA VAL A 27 2.36 8.52 -16.40
C VAL A 27 2.84 9.07 -15.06
N THR A 28 3.98 8.58 -14.57
CA THR A 28 4.64 9.10 -13.37
C THR A 28 5.90 9.86 -13.76
N VAL A 29 6.20 10.95 -13.04
CA VAL A 29 7.42 11.77 -13.26
C VAL A 29 8.51 11.47 -12.24
N GLY A 30 8.33 10.43 -11.42
CA GLY A 30 9.27 10.00 -10.39
C GLY A 30 8.56 9.35 -9.21
N ARG A 31 9.32 9.16 -8.12
CA ARG A 31 8.81 8.59 -6.85
C ARG A 31 9.35 9.38 -5.66
N GLU A 32 8.64 9.31 -4.55
CA GLU A 32 9.15 9.74 -3.25
C GLU A 32 10.02 8.63 -2.64
N THR A 33 10.64 8.90 -1.50
CA THR A 33 11.56 7.96 -0.86
C THR A 33 10.88 6.68 -0.40
N ASP A 34 9.60 6.72 -0.02
CA ASP A 34 8.77 5.55 0.29
C ASP A 34 8.08 4.94 -0.95
N LEU A 35 8.60 5.25 -2.13
CA LEU A 35 8.14 4.80 -3.43
C LEU A 35 6.77 5.35 -3.87
N CYS A 36 6.19 6.30 -3.13
CA CYS A 36 4.96 6.99 -3.56
C CYS A 36 5.14 7.61 -4.95
N PRO A 37 4.30 7.29 -5.92
CA PRO A 37 4.42 7.83 -7.27
C PRO A 37 4.16 9.34 -7.29
N LYS A 38 5.00 10.07 -8.05
CA LYS A 38 4.79 11.48 -8.38
C LYS A 38 4.09 11.57 -9.73
N PHE A 39 2.95 12.23 -9.74
CA PHE A 39 2.16 12.45 -10.96
C PHE A 39 2.37 13.85 -11.48
N PRO A 40 2.34 14.07 -12.82
CA PRO A 40 2.30 15.42 -13.36
C PRO A 40 0.94 16.06 -13.04
N GLY A 41 0.92 17.36 -12.76
CA GLY A 41 -0.29 18.14 -12.47
C GLY A 41 -0.46 18.52 -10.99
N ARG A 42 -1.70 18.79 -10.58
CA ARG A 42 -2.00 19.22 -9.23
C ARG A 42 -1.87 18.06 -8.23
N GLN A 43 -1.45 18.37 -7.01
CA GLN A 43 -1.24 17.37 -5.95
C GLN A 43 -2.54 16.60 -5.58
N SER A 44 -3.70 17.26 -5.64
CA SER A 44 -5.01 16.66 -5.39
C SER A 44 -5.40 15.56 -6.38
N ASP A 45 -4.83 15.57 -7.59
CA ASP A 45 -5.12 14.52 -8.57
C ASP A 45 -4.36 13.23 -8.24
N GLY A 46 -3.26 13.34 -7.50
CA GLY A 46 -2.42 12.20 -7.14
C GLY A 46 -3.06 11.25 -6.13
N SER A 47 -3.76 11.78 -5.11
CA SER A 47 -4.46 10.94 -4.12
C SER A 47 -5.58 10.11 -4.75
N ARG A 48 -6.38 10.73 -5.63
CA ARG A 48 -7.43 10.03 -6.38
C ARG A 48 -6.88 8.94 -7.27
N ARG A 49 -5.80 9.21 -8.01
CA ARG A 49 -5.16 8.20 -8.87
C ARG A 49 -4.63 7.01 -8.09
N ILE A 50 -4.07 7.24 -6.90
CA ILE A 50 -3.66 6.15 -6.01
C ILE A 50 -4.89 5.39 -5.52
N ARG A 51 -5.92 6.10 -5.06
CA ARG A 51 -7.18 5.52 -4.57
C ARG A 51 -7.88 4.67 -5.62
N ASP A 52 -7.88 5.10 -6.87
CA ASP A 52 -8.54 4.39 -7.98
C ASP A 52 -7.92 3.01 -8.27
N SER A 53 -6.76 2.68 -7.67
CA SER A 53 -6.20 1.32 -7.71
C SER A 53 -6.95 0.32 -6.83
N ILE A 54 -7.96 0.76 -6.07
CA ILE A 54 -8.81 -0.10 -5.24
C ILE A 54 -10.26 0.06 -5.70
N THR A 55 -10.90 -1.04 -6.02
CA THR A 55 -12.35 -1.10 -6.22
C THR A 55 -13.02 -1.34 -4.86
N MET A 56 -14.01 -0.51 -4.49
CA MET A 56 -14.77 -0.66 -3.25
C MET A 56 -16.27 -0.59 -3.55
N CYS A 57 -17.00 -1.59 -3.07
CA CYS A 57 -18.46 -1.62 -3.18
C CYS A 57 -19.11 -0.53 -2.30
N PRO A 58 -19.98 0.32 -2.86
CA PRO A 58 -20.60 1.41 -2.12
C PRO A 58 -21.65 0.94 -1.10
N VAL A 59 -22.08 -0.34 -1.16
CA VAL A 59 -23.13 -0.89 -0.30
C VAL A 59 -22.54 -1.61 0.91
N CYS A 60 -21.68 -2.60 0.69
CA CYS A 60 -21.13 -3.43 1.76
C CYS A 60 -19.70 -3.09 2.15
N SER A 61 -19.04 -2.17 1.44
CA SER A 61 -17.63 -1.78 1.62
C SER A 61 -16.61 -2.87 1.29
N PHE A 62 -17.02 -4.02 0.71
CA PHE A 62 -16.04 -4.98 0.17
C PHE A 62 -15.09 -4.27 -0.78
N ALA A 63 -13.79 -4.48 -0.61
CA ALA A 63 -12.79 -3.79 -1.41
C ALA A 63 -11.61 -4.71 -1.76
N ALA A 64 -11.05 -4.53 -2.95
CA ALA A 64 -9.89 -5.26 -3.44
C ALA A 64 -9.10 -4.45 -4.47
N SER A 65 -7.83 -4.84 -4.68
CA SER A 65 -6.97 -4.32 -5.74
C SER A 65 -7.13 -5.10 -7.06
N GLU A 66 -7.66 -6.31 -6.98
CA GLU A 66 -7.97 -7.18 -8.12
C GLU A 66 -9.32 -6.80 -8.73
N ASP A 67 -9.52 -7.19 -9.99
CA ASP A 67 -10.82 -7.05 -10.61
C ASP A 67 -11.85 -7.95 -9.89
N PHE A 68 -13.02 -7.41 -9.59
CA PHE A 68 -14.07 -8.14 -8.88
C PHE A 68 -14.57 -9.37 -9.65
N SER A 69 -14.45 -9.37 -10.99
CA SER A 69 -14.77 -10.53 -11.83
C SER A 69 -13.82 -11.72 -11.64
N ASP A 70 -12.62 -11.48 -11.14
CA ASP A 70 -11.59 -12.49 -10.96
C ASP A 70 -11.61 -13.09 -9.54
N LEU A 71 -12.50 -12.56 -8.69
CA LEU A 71 -12.61 -12.96 -7.29
C LEU A 71 -13.75 -13.98 -7.09
N ASP A 72 -13.39 -15.19 -6.72
CA ASP A 72 -14.31 -16.21 -6.26
C ASP A 72 -14.12 -16.43 -4.75
N LEU A 73 -15.09 -15.95 -3.97
CA LEU A 73 -15.06 -16.05 -2.52
C LEU A 73 -15.76 -17.36 -2.09
N THR A 74 -15.11 -18.14 -1.25
CA THR A 74 -15.73 -19.27 -0.57
C THR A 74 -16.85 -18.82 0.37
N PHE A 75 -17.66 -19.76 0.83
CA PHE A 75 -18.75 -19.47 1.78
C PHE A 75 -18.19 -18.90 3.10
N ASP A 76 -17.13 -19.50 3.62
CA ASP A 76 -16.50 -19.07 4.88
C ASP A 76 -15.88 -17.66 4.74
N GLU A 77 -15.13 -17.41 3.66
CA GLU A 77 -14.58 -16.07 3.39
C GLU A 77 -15.67 -15.00 3.29
N ARG A 78 -16.82 -15.32 2.64
CA ARG A 78 -17.95 -14.36 2.56
C ARG A 78 -18.49 -14.02 3.94
N TYR A 79 -18.68 -15.04 4.78
CA TYR A 79 -19.18 -14.85 6.13
C TYR A 79 -18.22 -14.01 6.99
N ASP A 80 -16.95 -14.39 7.03
CA ASP A 80 -15.93 -13.72 7.84
C ASP A 80 -15.70 -12.27 7.38
N ILE A 81 -15.64 -12.03 6.06
CA ILE A 81 -15.52 -10.69 5.51
C ILE A 81 -16.73 -9.82 5.87
N GLU A 82 -17.94 -10.35 5.74
CA GLU A 82 -19.15 -9.60 6.05
C GLU A 82 -19.19 -9.19 7.52
N GLU A 83 -18.91 -10.12 8.43
CA GLU A 83 -18.85 -9.85 9.88
C GLU A 83 -17.78 -8.79 10.20
N ARG A 84 -16.57 -8.94 9.66
CA ARG A 84 -15.46 -8.00 9.88
C ARG A 84 -15.76 -6.61 9.37
N LEU A 85 -16.35 -6.47 8.18
CA LEU A 85 -16.72 -5.17 7.62
C LEU A 85 -17.84 -4.50 8.42
N GLN A 86 -18.80 -5.29 8.94
CA GLN A 86 -19.88 -4.79 9.79
C GLN A 86 -19.37 -4.34 11.17
N GLU A 87 -18.36 -4.98 11.72
CA GLU A 87 -17.81 -4.65 13.04
C GLU A 87 -16.76 -3.54 13.01
N ASP A 88 -16.14 -3.28 11.87
CA ASP A 88 -15.03 -2.33 11.75
C ASP A 88 -15.43 -0.90 12.15
N GLY A 89 -14.71 -0.36 13.12
CA GLY A 89 -14.99 0.95 13.69
C GLY A 89 -14.76 2.11 12.71
N LEU A 90 -13.74 2.03 11.86
CA LEU A 90 -13.44 3.10 10.90
C LEU A 90 -14.49 3.13 9.77
N LEU A 91 -14.88 1.96 9.28
CA LEU A 91 -15.92 1.85 8.26
C LEU A 91 -17.27 2.38 8.79
N LYS A 92 -17.60 2.12 10.05
CA LYS A 92 -18.81 2.67 10.70
C LYS A 92 -18.74 4.19 10.79
N VAL A 93 -17.65 4.73 11.30
CA VAL A 93 -17.47 6.17 11.52
C VAL A 93 -17.50 6.96 10.21
N PHE A 94 -16.82 6.47 9.19
CA PHE A 94 -16.66 7.19 7.93
C PHE A 94 -17.67 6.80 6.84
N ARG A 95 -18.70 6.01 7.17
CA ARG A 95 -19.70 5.51 6.20
C ARG A 95 -20.39 6.63 5.42
N ALA A 96 -20.76 7.72 6.10
CA ALA A 96 -21.50 8.82 5.48
C ALA A 96 -20.64 9.71 4.58
N SER A 97 -19.34 9.81 4.86
CA SER A 97 -18.39 10.63 4.12
C SER A 97 -17.02 9.93 4.10
N PRO A 98 -16.85 8.94 3.23
CA PRO A 98 -15.64 8.13 3.20
C PRO A 98 -14.44 8.92 2.68
N PRO A 99 -13.36 9.06 3.47
CA PRO A 99 -12.11 9.61 2.99
C PRO A 99 -11.47 8.65 1.96
N LEU A 100 -10.59 9.17 1.10
CA LEU A 100 -10.02 8.38 0.01
C LEU A 100 -9.20 7.17 0.50
N TRP A 101 -8.55 7.27 1.67
CA TRP A 101 -7.79 6.16 2.24
C TRP A 101 -8.65 5.01 2.76
N LEU A 102 -9.95 5.24 3.00
CA LEU A 102 -10.84 4.22 3.56
C LEU A 102 -10.98 2.98 2.65
N ALA A 103 -10.87 3.16 1.34
CA ALA A 103 -10.89 2.04 0.41
C ALA A 103 -9.71 1.07 0.62
N PHE A 104 -8.52 1.59 0.92
CA PHE A 104 -7.36 0.76 1.25
C PHE A 104 -7.53 0.04 2.58
N HIS A 105 -8.10 0.71 3.58
CA HIS A 105 -8.43 0.08 4.85
C HIS A 105 -9.44 -1.07 4.67
N ALA A 106 -10.51 -0.83 3.91
CA ALA A 106 -11.48 -1.87 3.58
C ALA A 106 -10.83 -3.05 2.83
N ALA A 107 -9.93 -2.76 1.87
CA ALA A 107 -9.20 -3.79 1.14
C ALA A 107 -8.24 -4.58 2.05
N GLU A 108 -7.62 -3.93 3.04
CA GLU A 108 -6.81 -4.61 4.05
C GLU A 108 -7.66 -5.55 4.92
N VAL A 109 -8.82 -5.10 5.41
CA VAL A 109 -9.77 -5.94 6.18
C VAL A 109 -10.21 -7.15 5.35
N CYS A 110 -10.67 -6.95 4.12
CA CYS A 110 -11.04 -8.04 3.22
C CYS A 110 -9.86 -8.97 2.90
N GLY A 111 -8.68 -8.41 2.73
CA GLY A 111 -7.46 -9.15 2.40
C GLY A 111 -6.97 -10.05 3.53
N GLN A 112 -7.17 -9.64 4.79
CA GLN A 112 -6.87 -10.47 5.96
C GLN A 112 -7.71 -11.75 5.96
N GLU A 113 -9.01 -11.64 5.77
CA GLU A 113 -9.93 -12.78 5.75
C GLU A 113 -9.71 -13.68 4.50
N ARG A 114 -9.24 -13.11 3.40
CA ARG A 114 -8.82 -13.82 2.19
C ARG A 114 -7.40 -14.38 2.27
N SER A 115 -6.73 -14.28 3.41
CA SER A 115 -5.36 -14.74 3.62
C SER A 115 -4.34 -14.19 2.60
N LEU A 116 -4.48 -12.93 2.20
CA LEU A 116 -3.47 -12.26 1.37
C LEU A 116 -2.11 -12.30 2.06
N ARG A 117 -1.03 -12.35 1.26
CA ARG A 117 0.34 -12.31 1.78
C ARG A 117 0.57 -11.01 2.57
N PHE A 118 1.38 -11.10 3.63
CA PHE A 118 1.73 -9.91 4.43
C PHE A 118 2.37 -8.81 3.58
N ARG A 119 3.12 -9.20 2.53
CA ARG A 119 3.69 -8.24 1.59
C ARG A 119 2.59 -7.43 0.89
N GLU A 120 1.50 -8.04 0.50
CA GLU A 120 0.35 -7.39 -0.16
C GLU A 120 -0.43 -6.52 0.82
N LEU A 121 -0.70 -7.02 2.03
CA LEU A 121 -1.33 -6.23 3.10
C LEU A 121 -0.50 -5.00 3.47
N GLY A 122 0.83 -5.15 3.50
CA GLY A 122 1.78 -4.06 3.69
C GLY A 122 1.67 -3.00 2.60
N ASP A 123 1.54 -3.41 1.34
CA ASP A 123 1.35 -2.49 0.21
C ASP A 123 0.04 -1.72 0.28
N LEU A 124 -1.05 -2.35 0.72
CA LEU A 124 -2.33 -1.67 0.92
C LEU A 124 -2.19 -0.57 1.97
N CYS A 125 -1.60 -0.87 3.13
CA CYS A 125 -1.35 0.11 4.19
C CYS A 125 -0.39 1.23 3.74
N LEU A 126 0.67 0.89 3.00
CA LEU A 126 1.60 1.87 2.47
C LEU A 126 0.91 2.86 1.52
N ARG A 127 0.07 2.36 0.61
CA ARG A 127 -0.72 3.21 -0.30
C ARG A 127 -1.73 4.07 0.45
N ALA A 128 -2.38 3.53 1.49
CA ALA A 128 -3.24 4.32 2.39
C ALA A 128 -2.48 5.49 2.99
N SER A 129 -1.25 5.26 3.49
CA SER A 129 -0.40 6.32 4.05
C SER A 129 -0.06 7.41 3.03
N TRP A 130 0.17 7.05 1.77
CA TRP A 130 0.41 8.02 0.70
C TRP A 130 -0.80 8.91 0.45
N VAL A 131 -2.01 8.32 0.46
CA VAL A 131 -3.26 9.08 0.32
C VAL A 131 -3.44 10.02 1.51
N CYS A 132 -3.27 9.55 2.74
CA CYS A 132 -3.35 10.37 3.95
C CYS A 132 -2.41 11.57 3.89
N ARG A 133 -1.15 11.36 3.49
CA ARG A 133 -0.16 12.44 3.33
C ARG A 133 -0.61 13.49 2.32
N LYS A 134 -1.12 13.07 1.17
CA LYS A 134 -1.59 13.98 0.12
C LYS A 134 -2.84 14.77 0.54
N GLU A 135 -3.71 14.15 1.35
CA GLU A 135 -4.91 14.78 1.92
C GLU A 135 -4.62 15.53 3.25
N ARG A 136 -3.36 15.53 3.74
CA ARG A 136 -2.91 16.16 5.00
C ARG A 136 -3.54 15.56 6.26
N GLU A 137 -3.86 14.29 6.22
CA GLU A 137 -4.40 13.52 7.35
C GLU A 137 -3.28 12.81 8.11
N HIS A 138 -2.36 13.59 8.70
CA HIS A 138 -1.12 13.09 9.31
C HIS A 138 -1.29 12.02 10.41
N PRO A 139 -2.32 12.06 11.30
CA PRO A 139 -2.51 11.00 12.29
C PRO A 139 -2.78 9.64 11.65
N PHE A 140 -3.57 9.61 10.57
CA PHE A 140 -3.84 8.39 9.81
C PHE A 140 -2.61 7.96 8.97
N GLU A 141 -1.84 8.90 8.42
CA GLU A 141 -0.59 8.60 7.73
C GLU A 141 0.33 7.75 8.60
N SER A 142 0.63 8.22 9.82
CA SER A 142 1.52 7.51 10.76
C SER A 142 0.96 6.15 11.17
N THR A 143 -0.36 6.07 11.37
CA THR A 143 -1.03 4.81 11.70
C THR A 143 -0.86 3.77 10.57
N PHE A 144 -1.09 4.17 9.33
CA PHE A 144 -0.93 3.26 8.18
C PHE A 144 0.54 2.93 7.90
N GLN A 145 1.49 3.86 8.11
CA GLN A 145 2.92 3.57 8.05
C GLN A 145 3.32 2.50 9.07
N LEU A 146 2.83 2.59 10.30
CA LEU A 146 3.11 1.60 11.34
C LEU A 146 2.51 0.23 11.00
N ARG A 147 1.30 0.18 10.44
CA ARG A 147 0.67 -1.08 9.99
C ARG A 147 1.48 -1.68 8.83
N ALA A 148 1.83 -0.90 7.82
CA ALA A 148 2.67 -1.34 6.71
C ALA A 148 4.02 -1.90 7.19
N LEU A 149 4.67 -1.20 8.12
CA LEU A 149 5.94 -1.64 8.73
C LEU A 149 5.79 -3.03 9.38
N ARG A 150 4.73 -3.25 10.16
CA ARG A 150 4.46 -4.55 10.82
C ARG A 150 4.25 -5.67 9.80
N TYR A 151 3.50 -5.42 8.74
CA TYR A 151 3.27 -6.40 7.69
C TYR A 151 4.55 -6.71 6.89
N PHE A 152 5.34 -5.71 6.53
CA PHE A 152 6.59 -5.95 5.81
C PHE A 152 7.61 -6.71 6.64
N ILE A 153 7.70 -6.45 7.96
CA ILE A 153 8.56 -7.24 8.86
C ILE A 153 8.07 -8.70 8.91
N ARG A 154 6.76 -8.94 8.94
CA ARG A 154 6.22 -10.30 8.91
C ARG A 154 6.49 -10.97 7.56
N ALA A 155 6.30 -10.27 6.45
CA ALA A 155 6.61 -10.78 5.13
C ALA A 155 8.08 -11.23 5.00
N LEU A 156 9.02 -10.42 5.48
CA LEU A 156 10.45 -10.76 5.50
C LEU A 156 10.78 -12.00 6.35
N ARG A 157 9.99 -12.30 7.36
CA ARG A 157 10.20 -13.44 8.26
C ARG A 157 9.51 -14.71 7.83
N GLU A 158 8.33 -14.58 7.21
CA GLU A 158 7.38 -15.69 7.06
C GLU A 158 7.13 -16.09 5.59
N GLU A 159 7.45 -15.22 4.59
CA GLU A 159 7.05 -15.45 3.19
C GLU A 159 8.17 -15.89 2.24
N GLY A 160 9.40 -16.00 2.72
CA GLY A 160 10.50 -16.44 1.87
C GLY A 160 10.74 -15.54 0.66
N LEU A 161 10.65 -14.22 0.84
CA LEU A 161 10.86 -13.24 -0.22
C LEU A 161 12.25 -13.38 -0.84
N TYR A 162 12.37 -13.16 -2.14
CA TYR A 162 13.64 -13.24 -2.86
C TYR A 162 13.73 -12.14 -3.93
N GLY A 163 14.93 -11.94 -4.46
CA GLY A 163 15.20 -11.01 -5.57
C GLY A 163 14.75 -9.58 -5.24
N ARG A 164 14.18 -8.96 -6.25
CA ARG A 164 13.68 -7.58 -6.16
C ARG A 164 12.68 -7.37 -5.04
N GLU A 165 11.79 -8.34 -4.80
CA GLU A 165 10.78 -8.23 -3.75
C GLU A 165 11.41 -8.16 -2.37
N LEU A 166 12.43 -8.97 -2.09
CA LEU A 166 13.21 -8.95 -0.86
C LEU A 166 13.90 -7.59 -0.67
N SER A 167 14.66 -7.12 -1.67
CA SER A 167 15.44 -5.88 -1.58
C SER A 167 14.55 -4.66 -1.39
N VAL A 168 13.46 -4.56 -2.14
CA VAL A 168 12.49 -3.45 -2.02
C VAL A 168 11.78 -3.48 -0.67
N THR A 169 11.36 -4.65 -0.19
CA THR A 169 10.66 -4.77 1.10
C THR A 169 11.60 -4.40 2.25
N THR A 170 12.85 -4.88 2.22
CA THR A 170 13.87 -4.55 3.23
C THR A 170 14.14 -3.05 3.27
N TYR A 171 14.27 -2.40 2.11
CA TYR A 171 14.41 -0.96 2.01
C TYR A 171 13.19 -0.21 2.61
N LEU A 172 11.97 -0.64 2.27
CA LEU A 172 10.74 0.00 2.76
C LEU A 172 10.62 -0.09 4.29
N VAL A 173 11.07 -1.18 4.92
CA VAL A 173 11.14 -1.28 6.38
C VAL A 173 12.08 -0.21 6.95
N GLY A 174 13.22 0.02 6.34
CA GLY A 174 14.15 1.10 6.71
C GLY A 174 13.52 2.47 6.57
N GLU A 175 12.92 2.75 5.42
CA GLU A 175 12.32 4.05 5.12
C GLU A 175 11.11 4.36 6.03
N LEU A 176 10.26 3.37 6.31
CA LEU A 176 9.15 3.54 7.24
C LEU A 176 9.64 3.81 8.67
N ASN A 177 10.69 3.12 9.14
CA ASN A 177 11.31 3.42 10.43
C ASN A 177 11.84 4.87 10.47
N ARG A 178 12.52 5.33 9.42
CA ARG A 178 13.01 6.70 9.33
C ARG A 178 11.86 7.72 9.40
N ARG A 179 10.78 7.52 8.65
CA ARG A 179 9.59 8.39 8.65
C ARG A 179 8.85 8.41 9.99
N LEU A 180 8.90 7.31 10.73
CA LEU A 180 8.32 7.20 12.08
C LEU A 180 9.26 7.72 13.18
N GLY A 181 10.44 8.26 12.84
CA GLY A 181 11.42 8.80 13.79
C GLY A 181 12.36 7.77 14.42
N ASN A 182 12.29 6.51 14.01
CA ASN A 182 13.14 5.41 14.51
C ASN A 182 14.47 5.37 13.73
N HIS A 183 15.25 6.46 13.75
CA HIS A 183 16.40 6.64 12.86
C HIS A 183 17.50 5.58 13.03
N ARG A 184 17.77 5.10 14.27
CA ARG A 184 18.76 4.04 14.53
C ARG A 184 18.33 2.72 13.90
N GLU A 185 17.06 2.36 14.05
CA GLU A 185 16.50 1.16 13.44
C GLU A 185 16.48 1.26 11.91
N ALA A 186 16.17 2.42 11.37
CA ALA A 186 16.24 2.67 9.94
C ALA A 186 17.63 2.39 9.36
N LEU A 187 18.71 2.82 10.06
CA LEU A 187 20.10 2.54 9.64
C LEU A 187 20.40 1.05 9.58
N ASN A 188 19.97 0.26 10.57
CA ASN A 188 20.14 -1.19 10.58
C ASN A 188 19.46 -1.82 9.35
N TRP A 189 18.26 -1.37 9.02
CA TRP A 189 17.51 -1.89 7.89
C TRP A 189 18.10 -1.47 6.54
N TYR A 190 18.67 -0.27 6.43
CA TYR A 190 19.36 0.15 5.21
C TYR A 190 20.64 -0.68 4.96
N VAL A 191 21.41 -1.02 6.01
CA VAL A 191 22.54 -1.95 5.89
C VAL A 191 22.08 -3.33 5.41
N ASN A 192 20.95 -3.83 5.91
CA ASN A 192 20.37 -5.08 5.42
C ASN A 192 19.92 -4.97 3.96
N ALA A 193 19.32 -3.85 3.56
CA ALA A 193 18.91 -3.62 2.18
C ALA A 193 20.12 -3.55 1.22
N GLU A 194 21.24 -2.94 1.63
CA GLU A 194 22.50 -2.97 0.86
C GLU A 194 23.00 -4.40 0.65
N ARG A 195 22.92 -5.26 1.67
CA ARG A 195 23.33 -6.67 1.54
C ARG A 195 22.44 -7.44 0.58
N THR A 196 21.12 -7.36 0.75
CA THR A 196 20.18 -8.05 -0.16
C THR A 196 20.33 -7.56 -1.61
N LEU A 197 20.63 -6.28 -1.80
CA LEU A 197 20.89 -5.70 -3.11
C LEU A 197 22.23 -6.20 -3.69
N GLY A 198 23.27 -6.30 -2.86
CA GLY A 198 24.59 -6.83 -3.27
C GLY A 198 24.52 -8.27 -3.76
N ASP A 199 23.73 -9.10 -3.11
CA ASP A 199 23.47 -10.49 -3.53
C ASP A 199 22.72 -10.57 -4.87
N GLU A 200 21.94 -9.55 -5.22
CA GLU A 200 21.12 -9.46 -6.45
C GLU A 200 21.73 -8.59 -7.54
N ALA A 201 22.66 -7.69 -7.22
CA ALA A 201 23.23 -6.70 -8.16
C ALA A 201 23.90 -7.32 -9.41
N GLY A 202 24.32 -8.58 -9.32
CA GLY A 202 24.79 -9.35 -10.47
C GLY A 202 23.67 -9.91 -11.35
N ARG A 203 22.40 -9.84 -10.91
CA ARG A 203 21.24 -10.48 -11.55
C ARG A 203 20.20 -9.49 -12.08
N ASP A 204 20.04 -8.32 -11.48
CA ASP A 204 19.03 -7.33 -11.87
C ASP A 204 19.61 -5.91 -12.00
N ALA A 205 20.06 -5.56 -13.21
CA ALA A 205 20.50 -4.19 -13.54
C ALA A 205 19.39 -3.12 -13.32
N GLY A 206 18.13 -3.55 -13.16
CA GLY A 206 17.00 -2.67 -12.88
C GLY A 206 16.94 -2.12 -11.45
N LEU A 207 17.87 -2.51 -10.56
CA LEU A 207 17.86 -2.08 -9.15
C LEU A 207 18.86 -0.94 -8.81
N ALA A 208 19.61 -0.41 -9.78
CA ALA A 208 20.56 0.69 -9.55
C ALA A 208 19.91 1.96 -8.94
N TRP A 209 18.61 2.18 -9.17
CA TRP A 209 17.88 3.26 -8.55
C TRP A 209 17.68 3.05 -7.05
N LEU A 210 17.54 1.79 -6.61
CA LEU A 210 17.35 1.43 -5.20
C LEU A 210 18.65 1.62 -4.42
N ASP A 211 19.79 1.27 -4.99
CA ASP A 211 21.11 1.48 -4.40
C ASP A 211 21.35 2.97 -4.09
N ARG A 212 21.08 3.85 -5.06
CA ARG A 212 21.18 5.30 -4.84
C ARG A 212 20.26 5.78 -3.73
N LEU A 213 19.02 5.28 -3.71
CA LEU A 213 18.03 5.66 -2.72
C LEU A 213 18.43 5.22 -1.30
N ILE A 214 18.94 3.99 -1.15
CA ILE A 214 19.47 3.47 0.12
C ILE A 214 20.61 4.36 0.62
N SER A 215 21.58 4.68 -0.23
CA SER A 215 22.74 5.51 0.11
C SER A 215 22.32 6.89 0.59
N GLU A 216 21.41 7.55 -0.14
CA GLU A 216 20.88 8.89 0.21
C GLU A 216 20.11 8.88 1.53
N GLN A 217 19.24 7.88 1.75
CA GLN A 217 18.42 7.80 2.95
C GLN A 217 19.22 7.35 4.17
N SER A 218 20.26 6.53 4.01
CA SER A 218 21.21 6.18 5.08
C SER A 218 21.96 7.42 5.59
N LYS A 219 22.40 8.30 4.69
CA LYS A 219 23.05 9.56 5.06
C LYS A 219 22.10 10.44 5.88
N LEU A 220 20.89 10.65 5.38
CA LEU A 220 19.88 11.44 6.06
C LEU A 220 19.51 10.89 7.44
N ALA A 221 19.36 9.58 7.57
CA ALA A 221 19.07 8.93 8.85
C ALA A 221 20.20 9.10 9.87
N ARG A 222 21.48 9.09 9.43
CA ARG A 222 22.64 9.37 10.32
C ARG A 222 22.61 10.79 10.85
N GLU A 223 22.29 11.76 9.98
CA GLU A 223 22.16 13.18 10.36
C GLU A 223 21.01 13.40 11.36
N GLN A 224 19.93 12.64 11.24
CA GLN A 224 18.77 12.70 12.14
C GLN A 224 18.94 11.91 13.45
N ALA A 225 19.87 10.98 13.50
CA ALA A 225 20.17 10.16 14.69
C ALA A 225 21.23 10.78 15.62
N ALA A 226 21.96 11.79 15.13
CA ALA A 226 23.01 12.52 15.87
C ALA A 226 22.39 13.56 16.81
#